data_0f33005e0c7d5398730ac39fc45cbfd1
#
_entry.id   0f33005e0c7d5398730ac39fc45cbfd1
#
_cell.length_a   1.000
_cell.length_b   1.000
_cell.length_c   1.000
_cell.angle_alpha   90.00
_cell.angle_beta   90.00
_cell.angle_gamma   90.00
#
_symmetry.space_group_name_H-M   'P 1'
#
loop_
_entity.id
_entity.type
_entity.pdbx_description
1 polymer ?
#
loop_
_entity_poly.entity_id
_entity_poly.type
_entity_poly.pdbx_seq_one_letter_code
_entity_poly.pdbx_strand_id
1 'polypeptide(L)'
;MKTVVIDFSECKYPLDLHNEIREKLELPEWYGNNLDALWDMLTGFIETPIEITVIYKPENKAAENLKENVLKVIETFKEASEEDEEIKFSYEL
;
A
#
# COMPACT_ATOMS: atom_id res chain seq x y z
N MET A 1 16.29 8.21 -5.38
CA MET A 1 14.87 7.83 -5.30
C MET A 1 14.72 6.53 -4.54
N LYS A 2 13.85 6.50 -3.55
CA LYS A 2 13.56 5.28 -2.80
C LYS A 2 12.57 4.42 -3.60
N THR A 3 12.84 3.14 -3.72
CA THR A 3 11.96 2.20 -4.41
C THR A 3 11.45 1.17 -3.42
N VAL A 4 10.13 0.99 -3.35
CA VAL A 4 9.48 0.08 -2.41
C VAL A 4 8.54 -0.84 -3.17
N VAL A 5 8.64 -2.14 -2.90
CA VAL A 5 7.71 -3.14 -3.44
C VAL A 5 6.92 -3.73 -2.28
N ILE A 6 5.60 -3.68 -2.38
CA ILE A 6 4.70 -4.20 -1.37
C ILE A 6 3.91 -5.34 -2.00
N ASP A 7 4.16 -6.56 -1.56
CA ASP A 7 3.50 -7.75 -2.10
C ASP A 7 2.44 -8.25 -1.11
N PHE A 8 1.19 -8.21 -1.54
CA PHE A 8 0.05 -8.65 -0.73
C PHE A 8 -0.37 -10.09 -1.04
N SER A 9 0.35 -10.79 -1.90
CA SER A 9 -0.10 -12.11 -2.41
C SER A 9 -0.30 -13.16 -1.32
N GLU A 10 0.44 -13.07 -0.21
CA GLU A 10 0.34 -14.02 0.89
C GLU A 10 -0.54 -13.54 2.04
N CYS A 11 -1.09 -12.34 1.95
CA CYS A 11 -1.97 -11.80 2.97
C CYS A 11 -3.29 -12.57 3.03
N LYS A 12 -3.83 -12.77 4.23
CA LYS A 12 -5.08 -13.51 4.45
C LYS A 12 -6.19 -12.64 5.01
N TYR A 13 -5.83 -11.58 5.74
CA TYR A 13 -6.78 -10.70 6.43
C TYR A 13 -6.51 -9.25 6.06
N PRO A 14 -7.53 -8.37 6.15
CA PRO A 14 -7.32 -6.95 5.84
C PRO A 14 -6.20 -6.30 6.66
N LEU A 15 -6.06 -6.67 7.93
CA LEU A 15 -4.99 -6.15 8.77
C LEU A 15 -3.60 -6.51 8.23
N ASP A 16 -3.47 -7.67 7.59
CA ASP A 16 -2.19 -8.10 7.01
C ASP A 16 -1.73 -7.11 5.93
N LEU A 17 -2.66 -6.51 5.18
CA LEU A 17 -2.32 -5.51 4.18
C LEU A 17 -1.66 -4.30 4.83
N HIS A 18 -2.25 -3.82 5.91
CA HIS A 18 -1.71 -2.65 6.62
C HIS A 18 -0.38 -2.96 7.32
N ASN A 19 -0.20 -4.19 7.79
CA ASN A 19 1.08 -4.61 8.37
C ASN A 19 2.19 -4.61 7.32
N GLU A 20 1.92 -5.08 6.11
CA GLU A 20 2.88 -5.04 5.01
C GLU A 20 3.21 -3.61 4.62
N ILE A 21 2.19 -2.75 4.53
CA ILE A 21 2.38 -1.34 4.21
C ILE A 21 3.27 -0.67 5.26
N ARG A 22 2.96 -0.88 6.54
CA ARG A 22 3.74 -0.31 7.64
C ARG A 22 5.19 -0.74 7.59
N GLU A 23 5.42 -2.03 7.38
CA GLU A 23 6.77 -2.59 7.35
C GLU A 23 7.56 -2.06 6.15
N LYS A 24 7.01 -2.10 4.96
CA LYS A 24 7.73 -1.72 3.75
C LYS A 24 7.96 -0.22 3.62
N LEU A 25 7.02 0.58 4.07
CA LEU A 25 7.16 2.03 4.07
C LEU A 25 7.80 2.57 5.35
N GLU A 26 8.17 1.67 6.26
CA GLU A 26 8.80 2.05 7.53
C GLU A 26 7.96 3.05 8.33
N LEU A 27 6.64 2.81 8.37
CA LEU A 27 5.72 3.68 9.10
C LEU A 27 5.82 3.43 10.60
N PRO A 28 5.43 4.44 11.42
CA PRO A 28 5.50 4.29 12.87
C PRO A 28 4.48 3.27 13.40
N GLU A 29 4.71 2.78 14.61
CA GLU A 29 3.82 1.81 15.24
C GLU A 29 2.39 2.35 15.44
N TRP A 30 2.26 3.67 15.55
CA TRP A 30 0.96 4.31 15.71
C TRP A 30 0.19 4.50 14.41
N TYR A 31 0.70 3.98 13.29
CA TYR A 31 -0.05 3.98 12.04
C TYR A 31 -1.42 3.31 12.25
N GLY A 32 -2.49 4.00 11.84
CA GLY A 32 -3.86 3.64 12.21
C GLY A 32 -4.51 2.47 11.48
N ASN A 33 -3.78 1.78 10.59
CA ASN A 33 -4.25 0.58 9.88
C ASN A 33 -5.60 0.75 9.17
N ASN A 34 -5.80 1.91 8.56
CA ASN A 34 -6.97 2.18 7.72
C ASN A 34 -6.60 3.09 6.56
N LEU A 35 -7.52 3.27 5.62
CA LEU A 35 -7.25 4.04 4.41
C LEU A 35 -7.00 5.52 4.69
N ASP A 36 -7.69 6.11 5.65
CA ASP A 36 -7.47 7.50 6.02
C ASP A 36 -6.08 7.69 6.60
N ALA A 37 -5.65 6.76 7.46
CA ALA A 37 -4.29 6.80 8.02
C ALA A 37 -3.25 6.62 6.92
N LEU A 38 -3.50 5.74 5.95
CA LEU A 38 -2.61 5.54 4.80
C LEU A 38 -2.47 6.83 4.00
N TRP A 39 -3.58 7.49 3.72
CA TRP A 39 -3.57 8.77 3.01
C TRP A 39 -2.72 9.80 3.74
N ASP A 40 -2.90 9.92 5.06
CA ASP A 40 -2.13 10.86 5.87
C ASP A 40 -0.64 10.56 5.82
N MET A 41 -0.26 9.28 5.85
CA MET A 41 1.15 8.90 5.75
C MET A 41 1.74 9.22 4.37
N LEU A 42 0.98 8.97 3.31
CA LEU A 42 1.44 9.21 1.94
C LEU A 42 1.56 10.70 1.63
N THR A 43 0.72 11.52 2.23
CA THR A 43 0.69 12.96 1.93
C THR A 43 1.44 13.82 2.93
N GLY A 44 1.87 13.27 4.06
CA GLY A 44 2.50 14.08 5.09
C GLY A 44 3.63 13.44 5.88
N PHE A 45 3.94 12.17 5.68
CA PHE A 45 4.96 11.49 6.48
C PHE A 45 6.11 10.90 5.67
N ILE A 46 5.82 10.20 4.58
CA ILE A 46 6.87 9.48 3.84
C ILE A 46 7.84 10.43 3.15
N GLU A 47 9.08 9.98 3.01
CA GLU A 47 10.08 10.74 2.27
C GLU A 47 9.86 10.59 0.77
N THR A 48 9.95 11.69 0.05
CA THR A 48 9.85 11.73 -1.40
C THR A 48 11.17 12.29 -1.98
N PRO A 49 11.52 11.99 -3.22
CA PRO A 49 10.76 11.17 -4.18
C PRO A 49 10.79 9.67 -3.85
N ILE A 50 9.70 8.99 -4.14
CA ILE A 50 9.55 7.57 -3.87
C ILE A 50 8.81 6.88 -5.02
N GLU A 51 9.19 5.64 -5.31
CA GLU A 51 8.48 4.80 -6.26
C GLU A 51 7.93 3.59 -5.52
N ILE A 52 6.62 3.41 -5.58
CA ILE A 52 5.93 2.34 -4.87
C ILE A 52 5.26 1.41 -5.88
N THR A 53 5.49 0.11 -5.74
CA THR A 53 4.84 -0.91 -6.56
C THR A 53 4.08 -1.87 -5.64
N VAL A 54 2.80 -2.08 -5.91
CA VAL A 54 1.98 -3.04 -5.19
C VAL A 54 1.76 -4.27 -6.07
N ILE A 55 1.96 -5.45 -5.51
CA ILE A 55 1.74 -6.71 -6.20
C ILE A 55 0.68 -7.51 -5.44
N TYR A 56 -0.31 -8.03 -6.17
CA TYR A 56 -1.30 -8.91 -5.59
C TYR A 56 -1.65 -10.01 -6.58
N LYS A 57 -1.02 -11.17 -6.42
CA LYS A 57 -1.22 -12.35 -7.26
C LYS A 57 -1.43 -13.56 -6.36
N PRO A 58 -2.61 -13.68 -5.72
CA PRO A 58 -2.86 -14.75 -4.77
C PRO A 58 -2.88 -16.12 -5.46
N GLU A 59 -2.28 -17.11 -4.81
CA GLU A 59 -2.22 -18.47 -5.33
C GLU A 59 -3.41 -19.32 -4.90
N ASN A 60 -4.13 -18.89 -3.85
CA ASN A 60 -5.28 -19.65 -3.35
C ASN A 60 -6.51 -18.76 -3.20
N LYS A 61 -7.68 -19.42 -3.10
CA LYS A 61 -8.97 -18.71 -3.03
C LYS A 61 -9.15 -17.88 -1.76
N ALA A 62 -8.51 -18.28 -0.66
CA ALA A 62 -8.62 -17.53 0.59
C ALA A 62 -7.99 -16.15 0.44
N ALA A 63 -6.87 -16.08 -0.26
CA ALA A 63 -6.21 -14.81 -0.54
C ALA A 63 -7.03 -13.93 -1.50
N GLU A 64 -7.81 -14.55 -2.41
CA GLU A 64 -8.66 -13.80 -3.35
C GLU A 64 -9.76 -13.00 -2.65
N ASN A 65 -10.13 -13.38 -1.43
CA ASN A 65 -11.14 -12.65 -0.67
C ASN A 65 -10.71 -11.24 -0.29
N LEU A 66 -9.42 -10.93 -0.40
CA LEU A 66 -8.89 -9.60 -0.12
C LEU A 66 -8.87 -8.69 -1.33
N LYS A 67 -9.27 -9.16 -2.51
CA LYS A 67 -9.16 -8.37 -3.73
C LYS A 67 -9.82 -7.00 -3.60
N GLU A 68 -11.01 -6.94 -3.04
CA GLU A 68 -11.71 -5.68 -2.87
C GLU A 68 -10.95 -4.72 -1.95
N ASN A 69 -10.41 -5.26 -0.84
CA ASN A 69 -9.58 -4.48 0.07
C ASN A 69 -8.30 -3.97 -0.62
N VAL A 70 -7.66 -4.83 -1.39
CA VAL A 70 -6.45 -4.47 -2.14
C VAL A 70 -6.75 -3.37 -3.15
N LEU A 71 -7.89 -3.45 -3.85
CA LEU A 71 -8.27 -2.42 -4.82
C LEU A 71 -8.47 -1.06 -4.15
N LYS A 72 -9.02 -1.03 -2.94
CA LYS A 72 -9.18 0.22 -2.19
C LYS A 72 -7.84 0.79 -1.76
N VAL A 73 -6.91 -0.06 -1.37
CA VAL A 73 -5.55 0.37 -1.03
C VAL A 73 -4.86 0.93 -2.28
N ILE A 74 -4.97 0.24 -3.40
CA ILE A 74 -4.41 0.69 -4.68
C ILE A 74 -4.97 2.07 -5.05
N GLU A 75 -6.27 2.27 -4.89
CA GLU A 75 -6.90 3.55 -5.19
C GLU A 75 -6.32 4.67 -4.33
N THR A 76 -6.09 4.41 -3.04
CA THR A 76 -5.50 5.39 -2.14
C THR A 76 -4.09 5.77 -2.58
N PHE A 77 -3.24 4.80 -2.92
CA PHE A 77 -1.91 5.06 -3.46
C PHE A 77 -1.97 5.86 -4.75
N LYS A 78 -2.88 5.48 -5.63
CA LYS A 78 -3.05 6.14 -6.93
C LYS A 78 -3.44 7.60 -6.75
N GLU A 79 -4.40 7.89 -5.87
CA GLU A 79 -4.81 9.26 -5.58
C GLU A 79 -3.66 10.08 -4.99
N ALA A 80 -2.87 9.49 -4.10
CA ALA A 80 -1.72 10.18 -3.54
C ALA A 80 -0.68 10.51 -4.62
N SER A 81 -0.46 9.60 -5.57
CA SER A 81 0.47 9.84 -6.67
C SER A 81 -0.01 10.92 -7.61
N GLU A 82 -1.32 11.12 -7.71
CA GLU A 82 -1.90 12.20 -8.52
C GLU A 82 -1.74 13.56 -7.84
N GLU A 83 -1.75 13.58 -6.50
CA GLU A 83 -1.58 14.81 -5.72
C GLU A 83 -0.12 15.24 -5.60
N ASP A 84 0.82 14.30 -5.67
CA ASP A 84 2.25 14.57 -5.49
C ASP A 84 3.06 13.91 -6.59
N GLU A 85 3.66 14.73 -7.46
CA GLU A 85 4.48 14.26 -8.57
C GLU A 85 5.71 13.46 -8.12
N GLU A 86 6.12 13.61 -6.89
CA GLU A 86 7.27 12.89 -6.35
C GLU A 86 6.91 11.49 -5.85
N ILE A 87 5.63 11.12 -5.87
CA ILE A 87 5.18 9.77 -5.57
C ILE A 87 4.82 9.09 -6.89
N LYS A 88 5.61 8.09 -7.27
CA LYS A 88 5.34 7.28 -8.45
C LYS A 88 4.76 5.96 -8.01
N PHE A 89 3.65 5.57 -8.61
CA PHE A 89 2.92 4.37 -8.20
C PHE A 89 2.59 3.49 -9.39
N SER A 90 2.77 2.19 -9.22
CA SER A 90 2.34 1.17 -10.16
C SER A 90 1.86 -0.06 -9.39
N TYR A 91 1.14 -0.94 -10.08
CA TYR A 91 0.65 -2.16 -9.44
C TYR A 91 0.51 -3.28 -10.46
N GLU A 92 0.54 -4.51 -9.95
CA GLU A 92 0.33 -5.72 -10.73
C GLU A 92 -0.71 -6.58 -10.03
N LEU A 93 -1.73 -7.01 -10.77
CA LEU A 93 -2.80 -7.88 -10.28
C LEU A 93 -2.79 -9.22 -11.02
#